data_2e72559a62b5b630b8703176c9db05ea
#
_entry.id   2e72559a62b5b630b8703176c9db05ea
#
_cell.length_a   1.000
_cell.length_b   1.000
_cell.length_c   1.000
_cell.angle_alpha   90.00
_cell.angle_beta   90.00
_cell.angle_gamma   90.00
#
_symmetry.space_group_name_H-M   'P 1'
#
loop_
_entity.id
_entity.type
_entity.pdbx_description
1 polymer ?
#
loop_
_entity_poly.entity_id
_entity_poly.type
_entity_poly.pdbx_seq_one_letter_code
_entity_poly.pdbx_strand_id
1 'polypeptide(L)'
;SEAADLLGDLPKEKAEGKTVVLANGCFDLFHVGHIRYLRAAKTKGDVLVVALNSDSSVQRLKGKGRPVLPQQERAEILAAFSFVDYVTIFNEPMVAKVLLALKPHIHVKGSDYSRETVPEKDTVKSYGGRVAIVGGPKIRNTSQVIRNIGTRMKKET
;
A
#
# COMPACT_ATOMS: atom_id res chain seq x y z
N SER A 1 -4.76 9.60 -7.68
CA SER A 1 -5.95 9.79 -8.49
C SER A 1 -7.13 9.07 -7.86
N GLU A 2 -8.33 9.41 -8.26
CA GLU A 2 -9.55 8.78 -7.79
C GLU A 2 -9.75 7.40 -8.45
N ALA A 3 -10.51 6.51 -7.78
CA ALA A 3 -10.75 5.15 -8.29
C ALA A 3 -11.39 5.15 -9.69
N ALA A 4 -12.24 6.13 -10.00
CA ALA A 4 -12.88 6.26 -11.32
C ALA A 4 -11.85 6.53 -12.42
N ASP A 5 -10.84 7.35 -12.13
CA ASP A 5 -9.75 7.63 -13.08
C ASP A 5 -8.90 6.38 -13.31
N LEU A 6 -8.64 5.61 -12.25
CA LEU A 6 -7.92 4.35 -12.37
C LEU A 6 -8.63 3.36 -13.29
N LEU A 7 -9.95 3.24 -13.16
CA LEU A 7 -10.75 2.34 -14.01
C LEU A 7 -10.69 2.75 -15.48
N GLY A 8 -10.51 4.06 -15.77
CA GLY A 8 -10.33 4.56 -17.13
C GLY A 8 -8.90 4.46 -17.65
N ASP A 9 -7.92 4.83 -16.80
CA ASP A 9 -6.53 4.99 -17.21
C ASP A 9 -5.73 3.70 -17.24
N LEU A 10 -5.94 2.78 -16.29
CA LEU A 10 -5.18 1.53 -16.23
C LEU A 10 -5.33 0.65 -17.47
N PRO A 11 -6.53 0.47 -18.05
CA PRO A 11 -6.65 -0.29 -19.30
C PRO A 11 -5.82 0.30 -20.43
N LYS A 12 -5.73 1.62 -20.51
CA LYS A 12 -4.90 2.30 -21.52
C LYS A 12 -3.41 2.02 -21.29
N GLU A 13 -2.97 2.10 -20.03
CA GLU A 13 -1.59 1.81 -19.63
C GLU A 13 -1.22 0.38 -20.01
N LYS A 14 -2.10 -0.58 -19.73
CA LYS A 14 -1.89 -1.99 -20.07
C LYS A 14 -1.85 -2.21 -21.58
N ALA A 15 -2.74 -1.53 -22.33
CA ALA A 15 -2.77 -1.63 -23.79
C ALA A 15 -1.49 -1.13 -24.43
N GLU A 16 -0.77 -0.21 -23.79
CA GLU A 16 0.53 0.29 -24.22
C GLU A 16 1.68 -0.66 -23.82
N GLY A 17 1.40 -1.81 -23.23
CA GLY A 17 2.40 -2.79 -22.85
C GLY A 17 3.05 -2.53 -21.49
N LYS A 18 2.51 -1.60 -20.71
CA LYS A 18 3.05 -1.27 -19.38
C LYS A 18 2.66 -2.28 -18.33
N THR A 19 3.62 -2.62 -17.47
CA THR A 19 3.39 -3.52 -16.33
C THR A 19 2.90 -2.71 -15.14
N VAL A 20 1.72 -3.07 -14.63
CA VAL A 20 1.09 -2.41 -13.49
C VAL A 20 1.42 -3.17 -12.21
N VAL A 21 1.93 -2.45 -11.22
CA VAL A 21 2.28 -2.97 -9.89
C VAL A 21 1.34 -2.33 -8.87
N LEU A 22 0.82 -3.13 -7.94
CA LEU A 22 0.00 -2.62 -6.85
C LEU A 22 0.65 -2.92 -5.51
N ALA A 23 0.77 -1.88 -4.69
CA ALA A 23 1.14 -1.97 -3.28
C ALA A 23 -0.05 -1.49 -2.46
N ASN A 24 -0.25 -2.05 -1.28
CA ASN A 24 -1.34 -1.61 -0.40
C ASN A 24 -0.88 -1.50 1.05
N GLY A 25 -1.59 -0.71 1.82
CA GLY A 25 -1.29 -0.55 3.24
C GLY A 25 -2.05 0.58 3.89
N CYS A 26 -1.86 0.71 5.19
CA CYS A 26 -2.47 1.78 5.99
C CYS A 26 -1.68 3.08 5.89
N PHE A 27 -0.35 3.00 5.87
CA PHE A 27 0.55 4.16 5.76
C PHE A 27 0.16 5.28 6.74
N ASP A 28 -0.06 4.90 8.00
CA ASP A 28 -0.59 5.83 8.99
C ASP A 28 0.43 6.90 9.39
N LEU A 29 1.61 6.47 9.88
CA LEU A 29 2.74 7.38 10.09
C LEU A 29 3.86 6.96 9.15
N PHE A 30 4.21 7.85 8.24
CA PHE A 30 5.25 7.56 7.26
C PHE A 30 6.63 7.54 7.91
N HIS A 31 7.43 6.57 7.52
CA HIS A 31 8.83 6.47 7.90
C HIS A 31 9.64 5.95 6.71
N VAL A 32 10.95 5.92 6.87
CA VAL A 32 11.85 5.55 5.76
C VAL A 32 11.58 4.15 5.21
N GLY A 33 11.10 3.24 6.04
CA GLY A 33 10.73 1.89 5.61
C GLY A 33 9.62 1.89 4.56
N HIS A 34 8.62 2.76 4.72
CA HIS A 34 7.54 2.92 3.73
C HIS A 34 8.09 3.43 2.40
N ILE A 35 8.98 4.42 2.44
CA ILE A 35 9.58 4.98 1.22
C ILE A 35 10.38 3.93 0.49
N ARG A 36 11.21 3.18 1.21
CA ARG A 36 12.03 2.10 0.63
C ARG A 36 11.18 1.00 0.02
N TYR A 37 10.11 0.62 0.72
CA TYR A 37 9.16 -0.38 0.24
C TYR A 37 8.49 0.07 -1.07
N LEU A 38 7.95 1.29 -1.11
CA LEU A 38 7.26 1.80 -2.29
C LEU A 38 8.22 2.01 -3.47
N ARG A 39 9.42 2.49 -3.19
CA ARG A 39 10.44 2.65 -4.24
C ARG A 39 10.84 1.30 -4.83
N ALA A 40 11.02 0.28 -3.98
CA ALA A 40 11.30 -1.08 -4.43
C ALA A 40 10.14 -1.65 -5.24
N ALA A 41 8.90 -1.38 -4.83
CA ALA A 41 7.70 -1.79 -5.58
C ALA A 41 7.71 -1.20 -7.00
N LYS A 42 8.04 0.06 -7.14
CA LYS A 42 8.09 0.72 -8.46
C LYS A 42 9.09 0.04 -9.41
N THR A 43 10.19 -0.48 -8.89
CA THR A 43 11.20 -1.16 -9.72
C THR A 43 10.68 -2.44 -10.37
N LYS A 44 9.54 -2.97 -9.93
CA LYS A 44 8.97 -4.21 -10.47
C LYS A 44 8.16 -4.00 -11.75
N GLY A 45 7.82 -2.76 -12.09
CA GLY A 45 7.05 -2.49 -13.30
C GLY A 45 7.11 -1.04 -13.72
N ASP A 46 6.19 -0.66 -14.57
CA ASP A 46 6.16 0.68 -15.18
C ASP A 46 5.25 1.64 -14.43
N VAL A 47 4.17 1.12 -13.87
CA VAL A 47 3.12 1.91 -13.20
C VAL A 47 2.93 1.38 -11.80
N LEU A 48 3.06 2.24 -10.78
CA LEU A 48 2.81 1.88 -9.40
C LEU A 48 1.49 2.49 -8.93
N VAL A 49 0.57 1.62 -8.55
CA VAL A 49 -0.68 1.96 -7.88
C VAL A 49 -0.55 1.66 -6.40
N VAL A 50 -0.89 2.63 -5.55
CA VAL A 50 -0.95 2.40 -4.10
C VAL A 50 -2.41 2.39 -3.67
N ALA A 51 -2.85 1.27 -3.12
CA ALA A 51 -4.18 1.12 -2.53
C ALA A 51 -4.08 1.39 -1.03
N LEU A 52 -4.76 2.44 -0.58
CA LEU A 52 -4.67 2.96 0.78
C LEU A 52 -5.93 2.58 1.56
N ASN A 53 -5.75 1.99 2.74
CA ASN A 53 -6.86 1.72 3.64
C ASN A 53 -7.50 3.03 4.11
N SER A 54 -8.84 3.11 4.04
CA SER A 54 -9.60 4.25 4.55
C SER A 54 -9.47 4.37 6.07
N ASP A 55 -9.91 5.48 6.63
CA ASP A 55 -9.92 5.68 8.08
C ASP A 55 -10.69 4.58 8.81
N SER A 56 -11.89 4.24 8.31
CA SER A 56 -12.70 3.17 8.92
C SER A 56 -12.04 1.80 8.80
N SER A 57 -11.39 1.52 7.68
CA SER A 57 -10.66 0.27 7.49
C SER A 57 -9.46 0.16 8.45
N VAL A 58 -8.70 1.25 8.61
CA VAL A 58 -7.56 1.28 9.55
C VAL A 58 -8.05 1.06 10.99
N GLN A 59 -9.15 1.71 11.37
CA GLN A 59 -9.71 1.56 12.71
C GLN A 59 -10.11 0.11 13.00
N ARG A 60 -10.75 -0.54 12.01
CA ARG A 60 -11.12 -1.97 12.16
C ARG A 60 -9.91 -2.89 12.29
N LEU A 61 -8.83 -2.59 11.56
CA LEU A 61 -7.63 -3.42 11.56
C LEU A 61 -6.71 -3.16 12.76
N LYS A 62 -6.58 -1.92 13.17
CA LYS A 62 -5.58 -1.50 14.17
C LYS A 62 -6.16 -1.03 15.49
N GLY A 63 -7.46 -0.78 15.55
CA GLY A 63 -8.17 -0.44 16.77
C GLY A 63 -8.42 1.04 16.96
N LYS A 64 -9.02 1.35 18.11
CA LYS A 64 -9.43 2.70 18.48
C LYS A 64 -8.21 3.64 18.59
N GLY A 65 -8.38 4.87 18.14
CA GLY A 65 -7.31 5.85 18.11
C GLY A 65 -6.47 5.84 16.84
N ARG A 66 -6.77 4.93 15.92
CA ARG A 66 -6.09 4.81 14.62
C ARG A 66 -7.10 5.04 13.50
N PRO A 67 -6.75 5.70 12.38
CA PRO A 67 -5.40 6.21 12.10
C PRO A 67 -5.08 7.51 12.86
N VAL A 68 -3.80 7.84 12.94
CA VAL A 68 -3.34 9.13 13.47
C VAL A 68 -3.53 10.21 12.41
N LEU A 69 -3.23 9.90 11.15
CA LEU A 69 -3.42 10.81 10.02
C LEU A 69 -4.68 10.47 9.24
N PRO A 70 -5.54 11.46 8.92
CA PRO A 70 -6.72 11.22 8.09
C PRO A 70 -6.35 10.69 6.70
N GLN A 71 -7.26 9.93 6.11
CA GLN A 71 -7.03 9.31 4.80
C GLN A 71 -6.68 10.32 3.71
N GLN A 72 -7.27 11.51 3.73
CA GLN A 72 -6.98 12.53 2.73
C GLN A 72 -5.53 13.00 2.81
N GLU A 73 -5.00 13.19 4.03
CA GLU A 73 -3.61 13.57 4.22
C GLU A 73 -2.65 12.44 3.84
N ARG A 74 -2.99 11.20 4.20
CA ARG A 74 -2.18 10.04 3.83
C ARG A 74 -2.11 9.89 2.32
N ALA A 75 -3.24 10.06 1.62
CA ALA A 75 -3.28 10.00 0.16
C ALA A 75 -2.46 11.12 -0.48
N GLU A 76 -2.53 12.32 0.07
CA GLU A 76 -1.78 13.47 -0.44
C GLU A 76 -0.27 13.25 -0.31
N ILE A 77 0.18 12.72 0.82
CA ILE A 77 1.60 12.38 1.02
C ILE A 77 2.05 11.34 -0.01
N LEU A 78 1.28 10.27 -0.19
CA LEU A 78 1.60 9.22 -1.17
C LEU A 78 1.68 9.78 -2.59
N ALA A 79 0.73 10.62 -2.96
CA ALA A 79 0.67 11.21 -4.29
C ALA A 79 1.85 12.15 -4.57
N ALA A 80 2.50 12.67 -3.54
CA ALA A 80 3.65 13.56 -3.67
C ALA A 80 4.94 12.85 -4.05
N PHE A 81 5.02 11.53 -3.86
CA PHE A 81 6.21 10.75 -4.25
C PHE A 81 6.26 10.59 -5.76
N SER A 82 7.39 10.93 -6.38
CA SER A 82 7.57 10.88 -7.84
C SER A 82 7.37 9.47 -8.42
N PHE A 83 7.65 8.44 -7.65
CA PHE A 83 7.54 7.05 -8.09
C PHE A 83 6.15 6.44 -7.87
N VAL A 84 5.20 7.17 -7.30
CA VAL A 84 3.82 6.73 -7.16
C VAL A 84 2.99 7.34 -8.27
N ASP A 85 2.39 6.50 -9.10
CA ASP A 85 1.63 6.96 -10.27
C ASP A 85 0.15 7.17 -9.94
N TYR A 86 -0.44 6.32 -9.10
CA TYR A 86 -1.85 6.40 -8.72
C TYR A 86 -2.02 6.05 -7.26
N VAL A 87 -2.99 6.70 -6.61
CA VAL A 87 -3.42 6.38 -5.24
C VAL A 87 -4.92 6.15 -5.26
N THR A 88 -5.38 5.05 -4.67
CA THR A 88 -6.80 4.77 -4.49
C THR A 88 -7.07 4.43 -3.03
N ILE A 89 -8.26 4.75 -2.55
CA ILE A 89 -8.67 4.49 -1.16
C ILE A 89 -9.72 3.38 -1.18
N PHE A 90 -9.57 2.40 -0.31
CA PHE A 90 -10.55 1.31 -0.19
C PHE A 90 -11.00 1.14 1.26
N ASN A 91 -12.28 0.77 1.44
CA ASN A 91 -12.92 0.67 2.75
C ASN A 91 -12.86 -0.73 3.35
N GLU A 92 -12.67 -1.75 2.53
CA GLU A 92 -12.65 -3.14 2.98
C GLU A 92 -11.38 -3.42 3.82
N PRO A 93 -11.44 -4.36 4.79
CA PRO A 93 -10.24 -4.76 5.53
C PRO A 93 -9.18 -5.39 4.62
N MET A 94 -9.61 -6.09 3.58
CA MET A 94 -8.73 -6.81 2.64
C MET A 94 -8.78 -6.15 1.27
N VAL A 95 -7.68 -6.21 0.56
CA VAL A 95 -7.51 -5.56 -0.75
C VAL A 95 -8.05 -6.39 -1.93
N ALA A 96 -8.65 -7.54 -1.67
CA ALA A 96 -9.09 -8.48 -2.70
C ALA A 96 -9.99 -7.85 -3.77
N LYS A 97 -10.96 -7.01 -3.36
CA LYS A 97 -11.87 -6.35 -4.30
C LYS A 97 -11.13 -5.39 -5.23
N VAL A 98 -10.14 -4.67 -4.71
CA VAL A 98 -9.32 -3.76 -5.51
C VAL A 98 -8.50 -4.57 -6.53
N LEU A 99 -7.92 -5.68 -6.10
CA LEU A 99 -7.17 -6.57 -6.99
C LEU A 99 -8.05 -7.09 -8.13
N LEU A 100 -9.26 -7.54 -7.82
CA LEU A 100 -10.19 -8.05 -8.84
C LEU A 100 -10.67 -6.95 -9.79
N ALA A 101 -10.83 -5.72 -9.30
CA ALA A 101 -11.25 -4.60 -10.13
C ALA A 101 -10.13 -4.08 -11.04
N LEU A 102 -8.93 -3.94 -10.51
CA LEU A 102 -7.79 -3.34 -11.23
C LEU A 102 -6.92 -4.37 -11.95
N LYS A 103 -6.88 -5.58 -11.46
CA LYS A 103 -6.09 -6.70 -12.01
C LYS A 103 -4.64 -6.28 -12.33
N PRO A 104 -3.89 -5.79 -11.33
CA PRO A 104 -2.49 -5.46 -11.56
C PRO A 104 -1.69 -6.72 -11.92
N HIS A 105 -0.69 -6.57 -12.75
CA HIS A 105 0.17 -7.70 -13.14
C HIS A 105 0.90 -8.25 -11.93
N ILE A 106 1.32 -7.37 -11.02
CA ILE A 106 2.13 -7.71 -9.85
C ILE A 106 1.51 -7.08 -8.60
N HIS A 107 1.28 -7.90 -7.58
CA HIS A 107 0.90 -7.45 -6.24
C HIS A 107 2.14 -7.59 -5.36
N VAL A 108 2.65 -6.47 -4.82
CA VAL A 108 3.85 -6.50 -3.98
C VAL A 108 3.49 -6.53 -2.51
N LYS A 109 4.31 -7.24 -1.75
CA LYS A 109 4.25 -7.29 -0.29
C LYS A 109 5.66 -7.07 0.27
N GLY A 110 5.72 -6.64 1.52
CA GLY A 110 6.99 -6.47 2.22
C GLY A 110 7.61 -7.79 2.64
N SER A 111 8.83 -7.73 3.15
CA SER A 111 9.63 -8.90 3.53
C SER A 111 9.08 -9.69 4.74
N ASP A 112 8.04 -9.19 5.39
CA ASP A 112 7.31 -9.95 6.44
C ASP A 112 6.60 -11.19 5.89
N TYR A 113 6.37 -11.22 4.56
CA TYR A 113 5.67 -12.31 3.88
C TYR A 113 6.60 -13.07 2.97
N SER A 114 6.27 -14.35 2.73
CA SER A 114 6.80 -15.09 1.57
C SER A 114 5.70 -15.17 0.53
N ARG A 115 6.02 -15.58 -0.71
CA ARG A 115 5.01 -15.73 -1.77
C ARG A 115 3.88 -16.67 -1.36
N GLU A 116 4.19 -17.69 -0.57
CA GLU A 116 3.24 -18.71 -0.13
C GLU A 116 2.33 -18.23 0.99
N THR A 117 2.79 -17.26 1.80
CA THR A 117 2.04 -16.77 2.97
C THR A 117 1.21 -15.52 2.71
N VAL A 118 1.27 -14.94 1.51
CA VAL A 118 0.47 -13.75 1.18
C VAL A 118 -1.01 -14.12 1.13
N PRO A 119 -1.86 -13.43 1.94
CA PRO A 119 -3.29 -13.78 2.02
C PRO A 119 -4.02 -13.70 0.68
N GLU A 120 -3.62 -12.78 -0.21
CA GLU A 120 -4.27 -12.52 -1.49
C GLU A 120 -3.67 -13.34 -2.65
N LYS A 121 -2.81 -14.29 -2.39
CA LYS A 121 -2.10 -15.10 -3.40
C LYS A 121 -3.06 -15.72 -4.42
N ASP A 122 -4.11 -16.36 -3.94
CA ASP A 122 -5.07 -17.04 -4.82
C ASP A 122 -5.89 -16.05 -5.64
N THR A 123 -6.25 -14.91 -5.06
CA THR A 123 -6.95 -13.84 -5.77
C THR A 123 -6.10 -13.33 -6.94
N VAL A 124 -4.83 -13.04 -6.69
CA VAL A 124 -3.90 -12.58 -7.73
C VAL A 124 -3.73 -13.61 -8.83
N LYS A 125 -3.59 -14.87 -8.47
CA LYS A 125 -3.50 -15.97 -9.45
C LYS A 125 -4.76 -16.11 -10.29
N SER A 126 -5.93 -15.84 -9.73
CA SER A 126 -7.20 -16.05 -10.40
C SER A 126 -7.35 -15.24 -11.69
N TYR A 127 -6.66 -14.12 -11.82
CA TYR A 127 -6.69 -13.30 -13.03
C TYR A 127 -5.35 -13.29 -13.80
N GLY A 128 -4.42 -14.17 -13.43
CA GLY A 128 -3.14 -14.31 -14.15
C GLY A 128 -2.02 -13.41 -13.66
N GLY A 129 -2.20 -12.74 -12.51
CA GLY A 129 -1.15 -11.94 -11.89
C GLY A 129 -0.20 -12.77 -11.05
N ARG A 130 0.79 -12.09 -10.47
CA ARG A 130 1.75 -12.72 -9.56
C ARG A 130 2.05 -11.84 -8.36
N VAL A 131 2.49 -12.47 -7.27
CA VAL A 131 2.94 -11.80 -6.05
C VAL A 131 4.45 -11.63 -6.10
N ALA A 132 4.95 -10.47 -5.68
CA ALA A 132 6.38 -10.22 -5.52
C ALA A 132 6.64 -9.72 -4.10
N ILE A 133 7.71 -10.20 -3.50
CA ILE A 133 8.17 -9.74 -2.19
C ILE A 133 9.27 -8.72 -2.41
N VAL A 134 9.14 -7.53 -1.83
CA VAL A 134 10.09 -6.43 -2.01
C VAL A 134 10.56 -5.88 -0.67
N GLY A 135 11.66 -5.11 -0.71
CA GLY A 135 12.24 -4.49 0.45
C GLY A 135 13.24 -5.38 1.15
N GLY A 136 14.05 -4.76 1.99
CA GLY A 136 15.03 -5.43 2.84
C GLY A 136 14.44 -5.77 4.21
N PRO A 137 15.29 -6.05 5.20
CA PRO A 137 14.84 -6.28 6.57
C PRO A 137 14.02 -5.11 7.08
N LYS A 138 12.99 -5.43 7.85
CA LYS A 138 12.09 -4.42 8.42
C LYS A 138 12.85 -3.55 9.42
N ILE A 139 12.82 -2.23 9.21
CA ILE A 139 13.51 -1.28 10.10
C ILE A 139 12.60 -0.92 11.28
N ARG A 140 11.37 -0.47 10.99
CA ARG A 140 10.36 -0.09 11.97
C ARG A 140 8.98 -0.22 11.35
N ASN A 141 7.95 -0.33 12.20
CA ASN A 141 6.57 -0.21 11.76
C ASN A 141 5.92 1.00 12.45
N THR A 142 4.72 1.35 12.02
CA THR A 142 3.97 2.50 12.56
C THR A 142 3.77 2.38 14.07
N SER A 143 3.45 1.19 14.57
CA SER A 143 3.23 0.96 16.00
C SER A 143 4.49 1.22 16.83
N GLN A 144 5.67 0.83 16.33
CA GLN A 144 6.95 1.11 16.99
C GLN A 144 7.23 2.61 17.03
N VAL A 145 6.95 3.33 15.94
CA VAL A 145 7.13 4.80 15.88
C VAL A 145 6.25 5.47 16.93
N ILE A 146 5.00 5.09 17.03
CA ILE A 146 4.05 5.64 18.02
C ILE A 146 4.54 5.36 19.44
N ARG A 147 4.97 4.14 19.74
CA ARG A 147 5.49 3.77 21.06
C ARG A 147 6.72 4.57 21.43
N ASN A 148 7.64 4.78 20.49
CA ASN A 148 8.85 5.57 20.73
C ASN A 148 8.52 7.01 21.07
N ILE A 149 7.57 7.62 20.38
CA ILE A 149 7.09 8.97 20.68
C ILE A 149 6.52 9.02 22.09
N GLY A 150 5.63 8.09 22.44
CA GLY A 150 5.03 8.00 23.77
C GLY A 150 6.05 7.84 24.88
N THR A 151 7.07 7.01 24.67
CA THR A 151 8.16 6.80 25.64
C THR A 151 8.96 8.06 25.84
N ARG A 152 9.29 8.80 24.78
CA ARG A 152 10.01 10.09 24.88
C ARG A 152 9.21 11.11 25.67
N MET A 153 7.92 11.24 25.38
CA MET A 153 7.04 12.18 26.10
C MET A 153 6.98 11.87 27.60
N LYS A 154 6.93 10.59 27.97
CA LYS A 154 6.94 10.17 29.38
C LYS A 154 8.28 10.48 30.07
N LYS A 155 9.40 10.42 29.37
CA LYS A 155 10.71 10.74 29.94
C LYS A 155 10.91 12.24 30.16
N GLU A 156 10.25 13.07 29.35
CA GLU A 156 10.35 14.54 29.43
C GLU A 156 9.42 15.14 30.51
N THR A 157 8.45 14.37 30.97
CA THR A 157 7.52 14.79 32.05
C THR A 157 7.95 14.26 33.40
#